data_97424360420fac513bc6e9050eaab7ad
#
_entry.id   97424360420fac513bc6e9050eaab7ad
#
_cell.length_a   1.000
_cell.length_b   1.000
_cell.length_c   1.000
_cell.angle_alpha   90.00
_cell.angle_beta   90.00
_cell.angle_gamma   90.00
#
_symmetry.space_group_name_H-M   'P 1'
#
loop_
_entity.id
_entity.type
_entity.pdbx_description
1 polymer ?
#
loop_
_entity_poly.entity_id
_entity_poly.type
_entity_poly.pdbx_seq_one_letter_code
_entity_poly.pdbx_strand_id
1 'polypeptide(L)'
;MSELVEIRDICKIYNPGENEVKALDHVSLTIEEQEFVAIIGHSGSGKSTLMNMLGCLDVPTSGNYYLHGHDVAGMTDDELSDIRNQEIGFIFQGFNLIPSLTALENVELPLIYRGVSKRERTRLSDQALDKVGLANRKDHKPSEMSGGQQQRVAIARAIAQAPPIILADEPTGNLDSASTGEIMEILKKLHEEGRTVILITHDNEIAAQARRVIRIMDGKIVEDYTNDEHEAV
;
A
#
# COMPACT_ATOMS: atom_id res chain seq x y z
N MET A 1 -19.30 -10.20 0.52
CA MET A 1 -18.38 -9.03 0.62
C MET A 1 -18.40 -8.38 -0.76
N SER A 2 -18.19 -7.09 -0.90
CA SER A 2 -18.19 -6.44 -2.22
C SER A 2 -16.77 -6.43 -2.78
N GLU A 3 -16.66 -6.56 -4.10
CA GLU A 3 -15.37 -6.47 -4.80
C GLU A 3 -14.87 -5.04 -4.71
N LEU A 4 -13.70 -4.86 -4.06
CA LEU A 4 -13.04 -3.57 -3.91
C LEU A 4 -12.11 -3.29 -5.10
N VAL A 5 -11.29 -4.28 -5.42
CA VAL A 5 -10.34 -4.27 -6.52
C VAL A 5 -10.66 -5.42 -7.46
N GLU A 6 -10.80 -5.14 -8.74
CA GLU A 6 -10.93 -6.15 -9.78
C GLU A 6 -9.98 -5.84 -10.95
N ILE A 7 -9.05 -6.74 -11.17
CA ILE A 7 -8.11 -6.72 -12.30
C ILE A 7 -8.50 -7.83 -13.25
N ARG A 8 -8.73 -7.50 -14.52
CA ARG A 8 -9.08 -8.44 -15.58
C ARG A 8 -8.06 -8.39 -16.72
N ASP A 9 -7.32 -9.47 -16.87
CA ASP A 9 -6.42 -9.72 -18.01
C ASP A 9 -5.42 -8.59 -18.27
N ILE A 10 -4.85 -8.00 -17.20
CA ILE A 10 -3.92 -6.89 -17.30
C ILE A 10 -2.57 -7.37 -17.84
N CYS A 11 -2.10 -6.67 -18.88
CA CYS A 11 -0.72 -6.70 -19.31
C CYS A 11 -0.05 -5.34 -19.09
N LYS A 12 1.22 -5.35 -18.66
CA LYS A 12 2.07 -4.17 -18.64
C LYS A 12 3.37 -4.44 -19.35
N ILE A 13 3.60 -3.70 -20.42
CA ILE A 13 4.77 -3.84 -21.29
C ILE A 13 5.53 -2.52 -21.25
N TYR A 14 6.80 -2.58 -20.84
CA TYR A 14 7.72 -1.45 -20.91
C TYR A 14 8.61 -1.58 -22.15
N ASN A 15 8.99 -0.45 -22.74
CA ASN A 15 9.86 -0.35 -23.91
C ASN A 15 9.44 -1.29 -25.06
N PRO A 16 8.21 -1.12 -25.63
CA PRO A 16 7.77 -1.97 -26.73
C PRO A 16 8.74 -1.85 -27.93
N GLY A 17 9.23 -2.98 -28.43
CA GLY A 17 10.20 -3.08 -29.52
C GLY A 17 11.46 -3.87 -29.14
N GLU A 18 12.66 -3.37 -29.45
CA GLU A 18 13.92 -4.13 -29.32
C GLU A 18 14.29 -4.57 -27.89
N ASN A 19 13.75 -3.90 -26.85
CA ASN A 19 14.02 -4.22 -25.43
C ASN A 19 12.71 -4.34 -24.64
N GLU A 20 11.74 -5.04 -25.19
CA GLU A 20 10.43 -5.24 -24.56
C GLU A 20 10.55 -6.03 -23.26
N VAL A 21 9.94 -5.48 -22.17
CA VAL A 21 9.82 -6.15 -20.88
C VAL A 21 8.35 -6.30 -20.55
N LYS A 22 7.84 -7.53 -20.57
CA LYS A 22 6.51 -7.86 -20.07
C LYS A 22 6.57 -7.96 -18.55
N ALA A 23 6.29 -6.86 -17.88
CA ALA A 23 6.32 -6.80 -16.41
C ALA A 23 5.08 -7.44 -15.77
N LEU A 24 3.91 -7.39 -16.46
CA LEU A 24 2.71 -8.16 -16.16
C LEU A 24 2.21 -8.81 -17.44
N ASP A 25 1.81 -10.08 -17.35
CA ASP A 25 1.39 -10.92 -18.48
C ASP A 25 0.08 -11.65 -18.14
N HIS A 26 -1.06 -11.08 -18.59
CA HIS A 26 -2.40 -11.62 -18.39
C HIS A 26 -2.77 -11.85 -16.91
N VAL A 27 -2.53 -10.85 -16.06
CA VAL A 27 -2.85 -10.91 -14.64
C VAL A 27 -4.34 -10.63 -14.42
N SER A 28 -5.00 -11.54 -13.70
CA SER A 28 -6.37 -11.35 -13.21
C SER A 28 -6.39 -11.58 -11.70
N LEU A 29 -7.05 -10.68 -10.95
CA LEU A 29 -7.06 -10.67 -9.50
C LEU A 29 -8.29 -9.93 -9.00
N THR A 30 -8.94 -10.46 -7.99
CA THR A 30 -9.98 -9.77 -7.23
C THR A 30 -9.57 -9.67 -5.76
N ILE A 31 -9.74 -8.50 -5.15
CA ILE A 31 -9.56 -8.28 -3.71
C ILE A 31 -10.87 -7.72 -3.17
N GLU A 32 -11.40 -8.34 -2.11
CA GLU A 32 -12.63 -7.92 -1.48
C GLU A 32 -12.40 -6.83 -0.43
N GLU A 33 -13.46 -6.11 -0.06
CA GLU A 33 -13.40 -5.18 1.07
C GLU A 33 -13.03 -5.93 2.35
N GLN A 34 -12.22 -5.27 3.21
CA GLN A 34 -11.79 -5.80 4.49
C GLN A 34 -10.98 -7.10 4.37
N GLU A 35 -10.25 -7.26 3.27
CA GLU A 35 -9.31 -8.36 3.10
C GLU A 35 -7.91 -7.95 3.56
N PHE A 36 -7.17 -8.89 4.19
CA PHE A 36 -5.74 -8.76 4.41
C PHE A 36 -5.02 -9.75 3.51
N VAL A 37 -4.45 -9.25 2.43
CA VAL A 37 -3.77 -10.04 1.41
C VAL A 37 -2.29 -9.69 1.31
N ALA A 38 -1.44 -10.70 1.19
CA ALA A 38 -0.03 -10.55 0.89
C ALA A 38 0.28 -10.94 -0.56
N ILE A 39 1.03 -10.10 -1.25
CA ILE A 39 1.54 -10.37 -2.60
C ILE A 39 3.05 -10.63 -2.49
N ILE A 40 3.48 -11.85 -2.83
CA ILE A 40 4.87 -12.30 -2.70
C ILE A 40 5.47 -12.66 -4.06
N GLY A 41 6.80 -12.66 -4.12
CA GLY A 41 7.58 -13.07 -5.30
C GLY A 41 9.03 -12.61 -5.20
N HIS A 42 9.90 -13.16 -6.01
CA HIS A 42 11.31 -12.74 -6.05
C HIS A 42 11.50 -11.35 -6.68
N SER A 43 12.69 -10.80 -6.58
CA SER A 43 13.03 -9.54 -7.26
C SER A 43 12.83 -9.67 -8.78
N GLY A 44 12.21 -8.67 -9.41
CA GLY A 44 11.89 -8.69 -10.84
C GLY A 44 10.67 -9.53 -11.25
N SER A 45 9.93 -10.12 -10.31
CA SER A 45 8.76 -10.95 -10.63
C SER A 45 7.53 -10.18 -11.13
N GLY A 46 7.51 -8.82 -11.03
CA GLY A 46 6.37 -7.98 -11.40
C GLY A 46 5.63 -7.34 -10.22
N LYS A 47 6.03 -7.61 -8.96
CA LYS A 47 5.35 -7.07 -7.75
C LYS A 47 5.21 -5.55 -7.76
N SER A 48 6.30 -4.83 -7.99
CA SER A 48 6.29 -3.36 -8.00
C SER A 48 5.43 -2.80 -9.14
N THR A 49 5.40 -3.49 -10.28
CA THR A 49 4.51 -3.12 -11.38
C THR A 49 3.06 -3.35 -11.00
N LEU A 50 2.73 -4.51 -10.39
CA LEU A 50 1.37 -4.77 -9.91
C LEU A 50 0.95 -3.77 -8.83
N MET A 51 1.86 -3.44 -7.91
CA MET A 51 1.64 -2.39 -6.92
C MET A 51 1.31 -1.03 -7.57
N ASN A 52 2.07 -0.64 -8.61
CA ASN A 52 1.82 0.61 -9.32
C ASN A 52 0.44 0.62 -10.00
N MET A 53 -0.01 -0.55 -10.53
CA MET A 53 -1.38 -0.68 -11.05
C MET A 53 -2.41 -0.53 -9.93
N LEU A 54 -2.31 -1.33 -8.86
CA LEU A 54 -3.20 -1.29 -7.71
C LEU A 54 -3.27 0.10 -7.07
N GLY A 55 -2.13 0.80 -7.06
CA GLY A 55 -1.98 2.15 -6.52
C GLY A 55 -2.39 3.28 -7.46
N CYS A 56 -2.88 2.99 -8.66
CA CYS A 56 -3.17 4.00 -9.67
C CYS A 56 -1.97 4.94 -9.97
N LEU A 57 -0.73 4.42 -9.81
CA LEU A 57 0.51 5.15 -10.10
C LEU A 57 0.96 4.96 -11.57
N ASP A 58 0.42 3.96 -12.23
CA ASP A 58 0.66 3.65 -13.64
C ASP A 58 -0.60 3.02 -14.22
N VAL A 59 -0.72 3.01 -15.55
CA VAL A 59 -1.87 2.42 -16.26
C VAL A 59 -1.44 1.17 -17.02
N PRO A 60 -2.34 0.18 -17.17
CA PRO A 60 -2.03 -1.04 -17.93
C PRO A 60 -1.82 -0.74 -19.41
N THR A 61 -1.04 -1.58 -20.09
CA THR A 61 -0.91 -1.57 -21.56
C THR A 61 -2.17 -2.14 -22.21
N SER A 62 -2.79 -3.14 -21.57
CA SER A 62 -4.08 -3.74 -21.95
C SER A 62 -4.75 -4.39 -20.75
N GLY A 63 -6.03 -4.74 -20.90
CA GLY A 63 -6.86 -5.27 -19.82
C GLY A 63 -7.62 -4.17 -19.09
N ASN A 64 -8.36 -4.55 -18.04
CA ASN A 64 -9.22 -3.64 -17.29
C ASN A 64 -8.87 -3.66 -15.80
N TYR A 65 -8.97 -2.49 -15.17
CA TYR A 65 -8.84 -2.33 -13.73
C TYR A 65 -10.04 -1.56 -13.19
N TYR A 66 -10.78 -2.19 -12.27
CA TYR A 66 -11.91 -1.58 -11.58
C TYR A 66 -11.58 -1.41 -10.09
N LEU A 67 -11.82 -0.22 -9.57
CA LEU A 67 -11.75 0.11 -8.15
C LEU A 67 -13.12 0.58 -7.69
N HIS A 68 -13.72 -0.07 -6.69
CA HIS A 68 -15.13 0.16 -6.31
C HIS A 68 -16.09 0.15 -7.52
N GLY A 69 -15.85 -0.72 -8.51
CA GLY A 69 -16.63 -0.81 -9.73
C GLY A 69 -16.40 0.30 -10.76
N HIS A 70 -15.51 1.25 -10.50
CA HIS A 70 -15.13 2.30 -11.46
C HIS A 70 -13.95 1.86 -12.31
N ASP A 71 -14.07 1.98 -13.62
CA ASP A 71 -12.97 1.67 -14.56
C ASP A 71 -11.86 2.72 -14.43
N VAL A 72 -10.74 2.28 -13.85
CA VAL A 72 -9.57 3.14 -13.58
C VAL A 72 -8.63 3.20 -14.77
N ALA A 73 -8.63 2.19 -15.64
CA ALA A 73 -7.72 2.10 -16.78
C ALA A 73 -7.94 3.20 -17.83
N GLY A 74 -9.17 3.77 -17.89
CA GLY A 74 -9.54 4.84 -18.81
C GLY A 74 -9.46 6.27 -18.25
N MET A 75 -9.04 6.41 -16.97
CA MET A 75 -9.04 7.70 -16.27
C MET A 75 -7.84 8.58 -16.68
N THR A 76 -8.05 9.90 -16.59
CA THR A 76 -7.00 10.90 -16.75
C THR A 76 -6.07 10.94 -15.53
N ASP A 77 -4.88 11.54 -15.64
CA ASP A 77 -3.93 11.70 -14.54
C ASP A 77 -4.52 12.46 -13.35
N ASP A 78 -5.39 13.46 -13.61
CA ASP A 78 -6.06 14.22 -12.54
C ASP A 78 -7.06 13.32 -11.79
N GLU A 79 -7.90 12.54 -12.49
CA GLU A 79 -8.84 11.60 -11.90
C GLU A 79 -8.12 10.50 -11.11
N LEU A 80 -7.02 9.95 -11.64
CA LEU A 80 -6.17 9.00 -10.94
C LEU A 80 -5.55 9.60 -9.67
N SER A 81 -5.18 10.90 -9.72
CA SER A 81 -4.64 11.62 -8.56
C SER A 81 -5.68 11.77 -7.45
N ASP A 82 -6.93 12.06 -7.82
CA ASP A 82 -8.04 12.17 -6.87
C ASP A 82 -8.33 10.81 -6.21
N ILE A 83 -8.36 9.72 -6.99
CA ILE A 83 -8.52 8.36 -6.46
C ILE A 83 -7.38 8.00 -5.50
N ARG A 84 -6.12 8.20 -5.90
CA ARG A 84 -4.98 7.97 -5.01
C ARG A 84 -5.12 8.71 -3.68
N ASN A 85 -5.54 9.95 -3.74
CA ASN A 85 -5.69 10.77 -2.54
C ASN A 85 -6.86 10.34 -1.66
N GLN A 86 -7.94 9.79 -2.22
CA GLN A 86 -9.16 9.46 -1.48
C GLN A 86 -9.22 8.01 -1.03
N GLU A 87 -8.76 7.08 -1.87
CA GLU A 87 -9.01 5.65 -1.70
C GLU A 87 -7.79 4.88 -1.18
N ILE A 88 -6.55 5.42 -1.34
CA ILE A 88 -5.34 4.63 -1.14
C ILE A 88 -4.36 5.32 -0.19
N GLY A 89 -4.04 4.65 0.91
CA GLY A 89 -2.95 5.02 1.81
C GLY A 89 -1.69 4.23 1.49
N PHE A 90 -0.64 4.92 1.03
CA PHE A 90 0.62 4.29 0.66
C PHE A 90 1.61 4.24 1.81
N ILE A 91 2.24 3.07 1.98
CA ILE A 91 3.35 2.83 2.90
C ILE A 91 4.50 2.22 2.10
N PHE A 92 5.67 2.86 2.08
CA PHE A 92 6.83 2.45 1.30
C PHE A 92 7.98 1.99 2.19
N GLN A 93 8.83 1.11 1.68
CA GLN A 93 10.05 0.64 2.33
C GLN A 93 11.00 1.79 2.72
N GLY A 94 11.13 2.80 1.87
CA GLY A 94 12.00 3.96 2.06
C GLY A 94 11.36 5.09 2.89
N PHE A 95 10.22 4.85 3.57
CA PHE A 95 9.43 5.82 4.34
C PHE A 95 8.90 6.99 3.50
N ASN A 96 9.66 7.50 2.56
CA ASN A 96 9.34 8.63 1.66
C ASN A 96 8.83 9.87 2.43
N LEU A 97 9.48 10.17 3.57
CA LEU A 97 9.23 11.38 4.34
C LEU A 97 10.02 12.54 3.74
N ILE A 98 9.44 13.75 3.80
CA ILE A 98 10.13 14.97 3.42
C ILE A 98 11.05 15.38 4.59
N PRO A 99 12.38 15.36 4.41
CA PRO A 99 13.32 15.50 5.53
C PRO A 99 13.30 16.86 6.22
N SER A 100 12.86 17.92 5.51
CA SER A 100 12.76 19.28 6.05
C SER A 100 11.52 19.51 6.92
N LEU A 101 10.50 18.64 6.80
CA LEU A 101 9.24 18.73 7.53
C LEU A 101 9.29 17.90 8.81
N THR A 102 8.52 18.33 9.81
CA THR A 102 8.28 17.56 11.04
C THR A 102 7.41 16.33 10.76
N ALA A 103 7.27 15.44 11.75
CA ALA A 103 6.35 14.31 11.66
C ALA A 103 4.90 14.76 11.40
N LEU A 104 4.43 15.78 12.14
CA LEU A 104 3.09 16.35 11.95
C LEU A 104 2.91 16.90 10.54
N GLU A 105 3.86 17.71 10.06
CA GLU A 105 3.80 18.30 8.72
C GLU A 105 3.83 17.25 7.60
N ASN A 106 4.61 16.16 7.76
CA ASN A 106 4.57 15.02 6.82
C ASN A 106 3.20 14.35 6.78
N VAL A 107 2.55 14.18 7.93
CA VAL A 107 1.21 13.58 8.02
C VAL A 107 0.12 14.52 7.47
N GLU A 108 0.30 15.83 7.58
CA GLU A 108 -0.62 16.82 7.02
C GLU A 108 -0.63 16.87 5.48
N LEU A 109 0.41 16.41 4.80
CA LEU A 109 0.57 16.57 3.34
C LEU A 109 -0.65 16.08 2.52
N PRO A 110 -1.12 14.84 2.65
CA PRO A 110 -2.26 14.38 1.88
C PRO A 110 -3.54 15.17 2.16
N LEU A 111 -3.72 15.64 3.40
CA LEU A 111 -4.85 16.47 3.80
C LEU A 111 -4.79 17.87 3.18
N ILE A 112 -3.58 18.40 2.93
CA ILE A 112 -3.38 19.67 2.21
C ILE A 112 -3.86 19.53 0.77
N TYR A 113 -3.46 18.46 0.08
CA TYR A 113 -3.89 18.18 -1.29
C TYR A 113 -5.41 18.02 -1.39
N ARG A 114 -6.05 17.47 -0.36
CA ARG A 114 -7.51 17.34 -0.26
C ARG A 114 -8.23 18.64 0.08
N GLY A 115 -7.51 19.74 0.31
CA GLY A 115 -8.09 21.05 0.65
C GLY A 115 -8.65 21.15 2.06
N VAL A 116 -8.26 20.24 2.98
CA VAL A 116 -8.72 20.25 4.38
C VAL A 116 -8.20 21.49 5.11
N SER A 117 -9.07 22.17 5.85
CA SER A 117 -8.70 23.37 6.60
C SER A 117 -7.56 23.09 7.60
N LYS A 118 -6.72 24.12 7.89
CA LYS A 118 -5.56 23.96 8.79
C LYS A 118 -5.96 23.36 10.15
N ARG A 119 -7.03 23.85 10.75
CA ARG A 119 -7.52 23.38 12.06
C ARG A 119 -7.85 21.88 12.01
N GLU A 120 -8.56 21.46 10.98
CA GLU A 120 -9.04 20.09 10.86
C GLU A 120 -7.90 19.12 10.47
N ARG A 121 -7.00 19.52 9.56
CA ARG A 121 -5.88 18.67 9.20
C ARG A 121 -4.90 18.45 10.37
N THR A 122 -4.61 19.48 11.18
CA THR A 122 -3.80 19.30 12.39
C THR A 122 -4.47 18.32 13.35
N ARG A 123 -5.79 18.43 13.57
CA ARG A 123 -6.56 17.50 14.41
C ARG A 123 -6.47 16.05 13.90
N LEU A 124 -6.68 15.85 12.59
CA LEU A 124 -6.61 14.51 11.97
C LEU A 124 -5.20 13.93 12.03
N SER A 125 -4.18 14.76 11.80
CA SER A 125 -2.78 14.35 11.86
C SER A 125 -2.32 14.01 13.28
N ASP A 126 -2.73 14.80 14.29
CA ASP A 126 -2.50 14.47 15.71
C ASP A 126 -3.12 13.11 16.05
N GLN A 127 -4.36 12.85 15.62
CA GLN A 127 -5.03 11.57 15.85
C GLN A 127 -4.32 10.41 15.15
N ALA A 128 -3.84 10.62 13.92
CA ALA A 128 -3.10 9.59 13.18
C ALA A 128 -1.75 9.27 13.85
N LEU A 129 -1.02 10.29 14.33
CA LEU A 129 0.22 10.10 15.08
C LEU A 129 -0.02 9.39 16.43
N ASP A 130 -1.10 9.71 17.12
CA ASP A 130 -1.48 9.03 18.37
C ASP A 130 -1.75 7.53 18.13
N LYS A 131 -2.49 7.19 17.07
CA LYS A 131 -2.77 5.79 16.67
C LYS A 131 -1.52 4.93 16.47
N VAL A 132 -0.42 5.54 16.03
CA VAL A 132 0.86 4.85 15.81
C VAL A 132 1.85 5.05 16.97
N GLY A 133 1.41 5.60 18.11
CA GLY A 133 2.22 5.79 19.31
C GLY A 133 3.28 6.90 19.20
N LEU A 134 3.03 7.93 18.40
CA LEU A 134 3.96 9.04 18.17
C LEU A 134 3.43 10.42 18.59
N ALA A 135 2.43 10.49 19.46
CA ALA A 135 1.85 11.75 19.94
C ALA A 135 2.89 12.73 20.51
N ASN A 136 3.93 12.21 21.17
CA ASN A 136 5.02 13.00 21.77
C ASN A 136 6.20 13.27 20.82
N ARG A 137 6.11 12.91 19.54
CA ARG A 137 7.16 13.04 18.52
C ARG A 137 6.75 13.89 17.32
N LYS A 138 5.59 14.51 17.38
CA LYS A 138 5.02 15.27 16.26
C LYS A 138 5.87 16.42 15.73
N ASP A 139 6.65 17.06 16.60
CA ASP A 139 7.51 18.19 16.25
C ASP A 139 8.93 17.79 15.82
N HIS A 140 9.25 16.47 15.83
CA HIS A 140 10.56 15.96 15.42
C HIS A 140 10.63 15.82 13.90
N LYS A 141 11.82 16.03 13.34
CA LYS A 141 12.15 15.76 11.94
C LYS A 141 12.59 14.30 11.74
N PRO A 142 12.50 13.76 10.53
CA PRO A 142 12.95 12.40 10.23
C PRO A 142 14.38 12.09 10.70
N SER A 143 15.30 13.07 10.59
CA SER A 143 16.69 12.91 11.04
C SER A 143 16.87 12.72 12.56
N GLU A 144 15.82 13.01 13.34
CA GLU A 144 15.81 12.90 14.81
C GLU A 144 15.05 11.63 15.26
N MET A 145 14.68 10.76 14.33
CA MET A 145 13.83 9.60 14.55
C MET A 145 14.50 8.30 14.11
N SER A 146 14.25 7.21 14.85
CA SER A 146 14.67 5.87 14.42
C SER A 146 13.92 5.42 13.14
N GLY A 147 14.43 4.40 12.44
CA GLY A 147 13.77 3.84 11.25
C GLY A 147 12.32 3.39 11.53
N GLY A 148 12.09 2.67 12.65
CA GLY A 148 10.74 2.27 13.07
C GLY A 148 9.83 3.47 13.38
N GLN A 149 10.37 4.55 13.96
CA GLN A 149 9.59 5.77 14.17
C GLN A 149 9.25 6.46 12.85
N GLN A 150 10.20 6.55 11.92
CA GLN A 150 9.96 7.11 10.58
C GLN A 150 8.89 6.31 9.82
N GLN A 151 8.93 4.98 9.90
CA GLN A 151 7.91 4.13 9.30
C GLN A 151 6.54 4.35 9.93
N ARG A 152 6.45 4.51 11.24
CA ARG A 152 5.19 4.86 11.91
C ARG A 152 4.67 6.23 11.49
N VAL A 153 5.53 7.23 11.22
CA VAL A 153 5.10 8.50 10.61
C VAL A 153 4.55 8.28 9.20
N ALA A 154 5.20 7.44 8.38
CA ALA A 154 4.71 7.10 7.05
C ALA A 154 3.34 6.41 7.10
N ILE A 155 3.12 5.51 8.08
CA ILE A 155 1.81 4.90 8.32
C ILE A 155 0.80 5.95 8.77
N ALA A 156 1.13 6.82 9.72
CA ALA A 156 0.23 7.90 10.16
C ALA A 156 -0.19 8.78 8.98
N ARG A 157 0.73 9.13 8.08
CA ARG A 157 0.44 9.84 6.85
C ARG A 157 -0.53 9.08 5.96
N ALA A 158 -0.32 7.77 5.78
CA ALA A 158 -1.18 6.93 4.96
C ALA A 158 -2.62 6.85 5.50
N ILE A 159 -2.80 6.84 6.84
CA ILE A 159 -4.12 6.67 7.46
C ILE A 159 -4.84 7.98 7.82
N ALA A 160 -4.17 9.13 7.68
CA ALA A 160 -4.71 10.43 8.12
C ALA A 160 -6.04 10.81 7.45
N GLN A 161 -6.26 10.36 6.22
CA GLN A 161 -7.49 10.57 5.45
C GLN A 161 -8.53 9.46 5.62
N ALA A 162 -8.22 8.44 6.43
CA ALA A 162 -9.05 7.25 6.60
C ALA A 162 -9.36 6.51 5.28
N PRO A 163 -8.39 6.24 4.40
CA PRO A 163 -8.64 5.57 3.14
C PRO A 163 -9.12 4.12 3.38
N PRO A 164 -9.96 3.55 2.49
CA PRO A 164 -10.40 2.16 2.59
C PRO A 164 -9.27 1.14 2.31
N ILE A 165 -8.27 1.52 1.50
CA ILE A 165 -7.16 0.65 1.11
C ILE A 165 -5.86 1.15 1.73
N ILE A 166 -5.09 0.23 2.32
CA ILE A 166 -3.70 0.44 2.72
C ILE A 166 -2.82 -0.44 1.82
N LEU A 167 -1.99 0.20 1.01
CA LEU A 167 -1.06 -0.47 0.11
C LEU A 167 0.36 -0.32 0.66
N ALA A 168 0.93 -1.40 1.18
CA ALA A 168 2.21 -1.42 1.88
C ALA A 168 3.26 -2.19 1.09
N ASP A 169 4.27 -1.47 0.58
CA ASP A 169 5.39 -2.02 -0.19
C ASP A 169 6.61 -2.21 0.70
N GLU A 170 6.95 -3.47 0.99
CA GLU A 170 8.08 -3.86 1.85
C GLU A 170 8.15 -3.02 3.16
N PRO A 171 7.04 -2.89 3.92
CA PRO A 171 6.95 -1.91 5.00
C PRO A 171 7.91 -2.18 6.16
N THR A 172 8.50 -3.36 6.21
CA THR A 172 9.44 -3.82 7.26
C THR A 172 10.86 -4.03 6.76
N GLY A 173 11.11 -3.89 5.45
CA GLY A 173 12.37 -4.29 4.81
C GLY A 173 13.64 -3.53 5.27
N ASN A 174 13.50 -2.37 5.91
CA ASN A 174 14.60 -1.57 6.44
C ASN A 174 14.61 -1.49 7.97
N LEU A 175 13.92 -2.41 8.66
CA LEU A 175 13.71 -2.35 10.12
C LEU A 175 14.35 -3.51 10.84
N ASP A 176 14.65 -3.32 12.13
CA ASP A 176 15.00 -4.39 13.04
C ASP A 176 13.77 -5.24 13.42
N SER A 177 13.98 -6.41 13.99
CA SER A 177 12.91 -7.38 14.33
C SER A 177 11.85 -6.81 15.28
N ALA A 178 12.26 -5.96 16.25
CA ALA A 178 11.32 -5.37 17.21
C ALA A 178 10.40 -4.35 16.49
N SER A 179 10.99 -3.45 15.68
CA SER A 179 10.24 -2.49 14.88
C SER A 179 9.35 -3.20 13.84
N THR A 180 9.82 -4.29 13.23
CA THR A 180 9.04 -5.13 12.31
C THR A 180 7.75 -5.62 12.99
N GLY A 181 7.85 -6.18 14.19
CA GLY A 181 6.69 -6.63 14.96
C GLY A 181 5.69 -5.49 15.21
N GLU A 182 6.18 -4.30 15.64
CA GLU A 182 5.33 -3.14 15.89
C GLU A 182 4.56 -2.69 14.62
N ILE A 183 5.23 -2.67 13.46
CA ILE A 183 4.60 -2.29 12.19
C ILE A 183 3.51 -3.29 11.79
N MET A 184 3.80 -4.59 11.88
CA MET A 184 2.81 -5.62 11.55
C MET A 184 1.60 -5.58 12.48
N GLU A 185 1.77 -5.33 13.77
CA GLU A 185 0.65 -5.13 14.70
C GLU A 185 -0.20 -3.91 14.35
N ILE A 186 0.41 -2.81 13.87
CA ILE A 186 -0.35 -1.65 13.39
C ILE A 186 -1.17 -2.03 12.15
N LEU A 187 -0.59 -2.74 11.17
CA LEU A 187 -1.30 -3.17 9.96
C LEU A 187 -2.48 -4.10 10.28
N LYS A 188 -2.30 -5.06 11.21
CA LYS A 188 -3.38 -5.93 11.68
C LYS A 188 -4.52 -5.14 12.33
N LYS A 189 -4.21 -4.17 13.19
CA LYS A 189 -5.22 -3.30 13.80
C LYS A 189 -5.99 -2.48 12.76
N LEU A 190 -5.31 -1.98 11.73
CA LEU A 190 -5.98 -1.27 10.63
C LEU A 190 -6.95 -2.18 9.88
N HIS A 191 -6.57 -3.44 9.65
CA HIS A 191 -7.46 -4.44 9.08
C HIS A 191 -8.65 -4.74 10.00
N GLU A 192 -8.44 -4.95 11.30
CA GLU A 192 -9.49 -5.15 12.31
C GLU A 192 -10.45 -3.95 12.38
N GLU A 193 -9.98 -2.73 12.12
CA GLU A 193 -10.78 -1.51 11.97
C GLU A 193 -11.61 -1.46 10.68
N GLY A 194 -11.55 -2.52 9.84
CA GLY A 194 -12.33 -2.65 8.60
C GLY A 194 -11.64 -2.11 7.34
N ARG A 195 -10.31 -1.92 7.34
CA ARG A 195 -9.57 -1.53 6.14
C ARG A 195 -9.11 -2.75 5.37
N THR A 196 -9.06 -2.61 4.06
CA THR A 196 -8.36 -3.57 3.19
C THR A 196 -6.87 -3.29 3.24
N VAL A 197 -6.06 -4.32 3.55
CA VAL A 197 -4.60 -4.20 3.61
C VAL A 197 -3.99 -5.08 2.52
N ILE A 198 -3.25 -4.45 1.62
CA ILE A 198 -2.49 -5.14 0.56
C ILE A 198 -1.01 -4.98 0.91
N LEU A 199 -0.41 -6.07 1.34
CA LEU A 199 0.99 -6.14 1.75
C LEU A 199 1.83 -6.74 0.63
N ILE A 200 2.85 -6.03 0.17
CA ILE A 200 3.81 -6.53 -0.80
C ILE A 200 5.11 -6.82 -0.07
N THR A 201 5.60 -8.05 -0.17
CA THR A 201 6.84 -8.44 0.48
C THR A 201 7.51 -9.61 -0.24
N HIS A 202 8.81 -9.80 -0.02
CA HIS A 202 9.54 -11.01 -0.40
C HIS A 202 9.78 -11.94 0.78
N ASP A 203 9.37 -11.53 1.99
CA ASP A 203 9.52 -12.28 3.24
C ASP A 203 8.28 -13.16 3.47
N ASN A 204 8.47 -14.49 3.46
CA ASN A 204 7.38 -15.44 3.67
C ASN A 204 6.83 -15.43 5.12
N GLU A 205 7.65 -15.09 6.14
CA GLU A 205 7.19 -15.03 7.53
C GLU A 205 6.27 -13.81 7.73
N ILE A 206 6.57 -12.71 7.05
CA ILE A 206 5.71 -11.53 7.04
C ILE A 206 4.43 -11.80 6.25
N ALA A 207 4.53 -12.45 5.08
CA ALA A 207 3.38 -12.80 4.26
C ALA A 207 2.43 -13.78 4.96
N ALA A 208 2.95 -14.72 5.73
CA ALA A 208 2.16 -15.69 6.51
C ALA A 208 1.24 -15.03 7.56
N GLN A 209 1.45 -13.77 7.88
CA GLN A 209 0.58 -13.02 8.79
C GLN A 209 -0.68 -12.46 8.11
N ALA A 210 -0.75 -12.47 6.78
CA ALA A 210 -1.95 -12.15 6.03
C ALA A 210 -2.84 -13.40 5.90
N ARG A 211 -4.16 -13.19 5.75
CA ARG A 211 -5.11 -14.30 5.59
C ARG A 211 -4.99 -14.96 4.21
N ARG A 212 -4.68 -14.21 3.15
CA ARG A 212 -4.53 -14.69 1.77
C ARG A 212 -3.17 -14.31 1.24
N VAL A 213 -2.56 -15.22 0.52
CA VAL A 213 -1.25 -15.03 -0.11
C VAL A 213 -1.36 -15.28 -1.61
N ILE A 214 -0.87 -14.31 -2.38
CA ILE A 214 -0.80 -14.35 -3.83
C ILE A 214 0.67 -14.35 -4.23
N ARG A 215 1.10 -15.35 -4.99
CA ARG A 215 2.47 -15.42 -5.50
C ARG A 215 2.52 -14.98 -6.95
N ILE A 216 3.37 -14.00 -7.22
CA ILE A 216 3.68 -13.55 -8.58
C ILE A 216 5.06 -14.02 -9.00
N MET A 217 5.18 -14.55 -10.21
CA MET A 217 6.43 -14.97 -10.84
C MET A 217 6.37 -14.65 -12.35
N ASP A 218 7.43 -14.00 -12.85
CA ASP A 218 7.57 -13.62 -14.26
C ASP A 218 6.33 -12.91 -14.83
N GLY A 219 5.78 -11.98 -14.06
CA GLY A 219 4.62 -11.19 -14.44
C GLY A 219 3.28 -11.92 -14.35
N LYS A 220 3.21 -13.14 -13.82
CA LYS A 220 1.98 -13.94 -13.70
C LYS A 220 1.68 -14.33 -12.27
N ILE A 221 0.40 -14.41 -11.92
CA ILE A 221 -0.03 -15.04 -10.67
C ILE A 221 0.10 -16.56 -10.87
N VAL A 222 0.89 -17.20 -9.99
CA VAL A 222 1.16 -18.63 -10.02
C VAL A 222 0.52 -19.39 -8.85
N GLU A 223 0.26 -18.71 -7.75
CA GLU A 223 -0.45 -19.25 -6.57
C GLU A 223 -1.36 -18.17 -5.98
N ASP A 224 -2.50 -18.58 -5.47
CA ASP A 224 -3.46 -17.74 -4.75
C ASP A 224 -4.19 -18.65 -3.74
N TYR A 225 -3.92 -18.46 -2.45
CA TYR A 225 -4.42 -19.36 -1.40
C TYR A 225 -4.69 -18.61 -0.08
N THR A 226 -5.55 -19.20 0.77
CA THR A 226 -5.75 -18.75 2.14
C THR A 226 -4.86 -19.51 3.09
N ASN A 227 -4.27 -18.83 4.09
CA ASN A 227 -3.40 -19.47 5.08
C ASN A 227 -4.12 -20.51 5.94
N ASP A 228 -5.43 -20.36 6.17
CA ASP A 228 -6.25 -21.32 6.89
C ASP A 228 -6.27 -22.71 6.21
N GLU A 229 -6.01 -22.78 4.90
CA GLU A 229 -5.95 -24.03 4.12
C GLU A 229 -4.57 -24.71 4.18
N HIS A 230 -3.50 -23.93 4.49
CA HIS A 230 -2.12 -24.44 4.55
C HIS A 230 -1.72 -24.97 5.94
N GLU A 231 -2.42 -24.62 7.02
CA GLU A 231 -2.19 -25.22 8.35
C GLU A 231 -2.78 -26.63 8.49
N ALA A 232 -3.53 -27.12 7.50
CA ALA A 232 -4.23 -28.42 7.52
C ALA A 232 -3.49 -29.56 6.79
N VAL A 233 -2.18 -29.41 6.41
CA VAL A 233 -1.40 -30.48 5.73
C VAL A 233 -0.20 -30.92 6.56
#